data_54785edf150ecce5d275e8f04e88d157
#
_entry.id   54785edf150ecce5d275e8f04e88d157
#
_cell.length_a   1.000
_cell.length_b   1.000
_cell.length_c   1.000
_cell.angle_alpha   90.00
_cell.angle_beta   90.00
_cell.angle_gamma   90.00
#
_symmetry.space_group_name_H-M   'P 1'
#
loop_
_entity.id
_entity.type
_entity.pdbx_description
1 polymer ?
#
loop_
_entity_poly.entity_id
_entity_poly.type
_entity_poly.pdbx_seq_one_letter_code
_entity_poly.pdbx_strand_id
1 'polypeptide(L)'
;DLSGRRFGHMSTGEQRRFLLGRALVHDPPVLVFDEPTSGLDLKACFQYLDLLRAQMAKGKTVLLVTHHLHEIPPEIDRVIFLKEGKILADGPKPTLLTSEQVSRLFESKISLVQANGWYQTLPG
;
A
#
# COMPACT_ATOMS: atom_id res chain seq x y z
N ASP A 1 -29.00 -3.98 -7.56
CA ASP A 1 -28.00 -5.02 -7.46
C ASP A 1 -26.62 -4.46 -7.74
N LEU A 2 -25.72 -4.55 -6.78
CA LEU A 2 -24.36 -4.04 -6.88
C LEU A 2 -23.39 -5.01 -7.53
N SER A 3 -23.81 -6.22 -7.81
CA SER A 3 -23.03 -7.18 -8.58
C SER A 3 -23.17 -6.92 -10.07
N GLY A 4 -22.34 -7.53 -10.89
CA GLY A 4 -22.47 -7.52 -12.32
C GLY A 4 -22.52 -6.12 -12.96
N ARG A 5 -23.70 -5.71 -13.40
CA ARG A 5 -23.88 -4.49 -14.19
C ARG A 5 -23.37 -3.23 -13.52
N ARG A 6 -23.72 -3.00 -12.25
CA ARG A 6 -23.32 -1.80 -11.56
C ARG A 6 -21.83 -1.76 -11.31
N PHE A 7 -21.24 -2.91 -11.00
CA PHE A 7 -19.80 -3.01 -10.84
C PHE A 7 -19.07 -2.59 -12.12
N GLY A 8 -19.56 -3.01 -13.28
CA GLY A 8 -18.97 -2.64 -14.57
C GLY A 8 -19.06 -1.14 -14.88
N HIS A 9 -19.98 -0.40 -14.22
CA HIS A 9 -20.14 1.04 -14.41
C HIS A 9 -19.43 1.88 -13.35
N MET A 10 -18.80 1.23 -12.36
CA MET A 10 -18.07 1.94 -11.32
C MET A 10 -16.72 2.42 -11.84
N SER A 11 -16.22 3.54 -11.30
CA SER A 11 -14.85 3.95 -11.48
C SER A 11 -13.91 2.93 -10.83
N THR A 12 -12.63 2.97 -11.21
CA THR A 12 -11.63 2.08 -10.61
C THR A 12 -11.59 2.22 -9.08
N GLY A 13 -11.65 3.46 -8.57
CA GLY A 13 -11.68 3.71 -7.13
C GLY A 13 -12.91 3.14 -6.44
N GLU A 14 -14.08 3.30 -7.05
CA GLU A 14 -15.31 2.74 -6.53
C GLU A 14 -15.29 1.21 -6.53
N GLN A 15 -14.77 0.60 -7.59
CA GLN A 15 -14.60 -0.85 -7.68
C GLN A 15 -13.72 -1.38 -6.56
N ARG A 16 -12.60 -0.73 -6.29
CA ARG A 16 -11.68 -1.16 -5.23
C ARG A 16 -12.31 -1.04 -3.85
N ARG A 17 -13.02 0.05 -3.58
CA ARG A 17 -13.73 0.22 -2.30
C ARG A 17 -14.84 -0.80 -2.14
N PHE A 18 -15.56 -1.11 -3.22
CA PHE A 18 -16.59 -2.14 -3.22
C PHE A 18 -16.00 -3.51 -2.87
N LEU A 19 -14.89 -3.88 -3.53
CA LEU A 19 -14.21 -5.16 -3.27
C LEU A 19 -13.67 -5.23 -1.84
N LEU A 20 -13.12 -4.14 -1.34
CA LEU A 20 -12.66 -4.07 0.04
C LEU A 20 -13.82 -4.25 1.01
N GLY A 21 -14.95 -3.57 0.77
CA GLY A 21 -16.13 -3.71 1.60
C GLY A 21 -16.63 -5.14 1.65
N ARG A 22 -16.64 -5.83 0.51
CA ARG A 22 -17.02 -7.25 0.45
C ARG A 22 -16.09 -8.13 1.27
N ALA A 23 -14.80 -7.90 1.17
CA ALA A 23 -13.82 -8.65 1.96
C ALA A 23 -14.02 -8.43 3.46
N LEU A 24 -14.43 -7.24 3.87
CA LEU A 24 -14.62 -6.89 5.28
C LEU A 24 -15.92 -7.42 5.89
N VAL A 25 -16.88 -7.88 5.08
CA VAL A 25 -18.12 -8.46 5.60
C VAL A 25 -17.85 -9.62 6.55
N HIS A 26 -16.83 -10.42 6.28
CA HIS A 26 -16.45 -11.55 7.11
C HIS A 26 -15.49 -11.19 8.24
N ASP A 27 -15.14 -9.93 8.38
CA ASP A 27 -14.28 -9.38 9.42
C ASP A 27 -12.99 -10.19 9.65
N PRO A 28 -12.16 -10.42 8.60
CA PRO A 28 -10.97 -11.23 8.74
C PRO A 28 -9.92 -10.54 9.61
N PRO A 29 -9.13 -11.31 10.41
CA PRO A 29 -8.09 -10.71 11.24
C PRO A 29 -6.85 -10.26 10.44
N VAL A 30 -6.66 -10.81 9.26
CA VAL A 30 -5.54 -10.48 8.37
C VAL A 30 -6.08 -10.03 7.03
N LEU A 31 -5.59 -8.88 6.57
CA LEU A 31 -5.95 -8.32 5.27
C LEU A 31 -4.71 -8.20 4.41
N VAL A 32 -4.82 -8.63 3.15
CA VAL A 32 -3.74 -8.53 2.16
C VAL A 32 -4.16 -7.55 1.09
N PHE A 33 -3.31 -6.56 0.84
CA PHE A 33 -3.52 -5.56 -0.20
C PHE A 33 -2.36 -5.63 -1.18
N ASP A 34 -2.66 -5.87 -2.45
CA ASP A 34 -1.67 -5.96 -3.53
C ASP A 34 -1.82 -4.74 -4.44
N GLU A 35 -0.87 -3.82 -4.32
CA GLU A 35 -0.83 -2.57 -5.08
C GLU A 35 -2.19 -1.85 -5.09
N PRO A 36 -2.73 -1.52 -3.91
CA PRO A 36 -4.14 -1.15 -3.79
C PRO A 36 -4.50 0.17 -4.48
N THR A 37 -3.55 1.06 -4.69
CA THR A 37 -3.83 2.38 -5.29
C THR A 37 -3.47 2.46 -6.77
N SER A 38 -3.00 1.36 -7.37
CA SER A 38 -2.64 1.32 -8.79
C SER A 38 -3.85 1.68 -9.67
N GLY A 39 -3.65 2.63 -10.57
CA GLY A 39 -4.70 3.09 -11.48
C GLY A 39 -5.72 4.05 -10.86
N LEU A 40 -5.56 4.45 -9.61
CA LEU A 40 -6.45 5.41 -8.96
C LEU A 40 -5.94 6.85 -9.15
N ASP A 41 -6.88 7.80 -9.27
CA ASP A 41 -6.53 9.20 -9.16
C ASP A 41 -6.14 9.55 -7.72
N LEU A 42 -5.62 10.74 -7.49
CA LEU A 42 -5.09 11.14 -6.20
C LEU A 42 -6.15 11.09 -5.09
N LYS A 43 -7.35 11.58 -5.37
CA LYS A 43 -8.44 11.59 -4.39
C LYS A 43 -8.84 10.17 -4.00
N ALA A 44 -9.05 9.30 -4.98
CA ALA A 44 -9.41 7.90 -4.76
C ALA A 44 -8.29 7.15 -4.03
N CYS A 45 -7.05 7.44 -4.35
CA CYS A 45 -5.87 6.90 -3.67
C CYS A 45 -5.92 7.23 -2.17
N PHE A 46 -6.12 8.50 -1.83
CA PHE A 46 -6.18 8.92 -0.43
C PHE A 46 -7.36 8.32 0.31
N GLN A 47 -8.52 8.24 -0.33
CA GLN A 47 -9.69 7.60 0.26
C GLN A 47 -9.46 6.12 0.55
N TYR A 48 -8.79 5.41 -0.37
CA TYR A 48 -8.47 4.00 -0.18
C TYR A 48 -7.47 3.81 0.97
N LEU A 49 -6.44 4.64 1.03
CA LEU A 49 -5.46 4.57 2.11
C LEU A 49 -6.09 4.86 3.46
N ASP A 50 -7.07 5.76 3.53
CA ASP A 50 -7.81 6.02 4.76
C ASP A 50 -8.58 4.78 5.23
N LEU A 51 -9.21 4.05 4.30
CA LEU A 51 -9.89 2.80 4.62
C LEU A 51 -8.91 1.75 5.15
N LEU A 52 -7.75 1.63 4.53
CA LEU A 52 -6.71 0.70 4.95
C LEU A 52 -6.22 1.05 6.36
N ARG A 53 -5.96 2.32 6.62
CA ARG A 53 -5.52 2.78 7.94
C ARG A 53 -6.58 2.54 9.01
N ALA A 54 -7.86 2.69 8.66
CA ALA A 54 -8.96 2.40 9.58
C ALA A 54 -8.96 0.93 10.02
N GLN A 55 -8.57 0.02 9.14
CA GLN A 55 -8.47 -1.40 9.48
C GLN A 55 -7.32 -1.67 10.45
N MET A 56 -6.19 -1.00 10.24
CA MET A 56 -5.07 -1.10 11.19
C MET A 56 -5.45 -0.54 12.57
N ALA A 57 -6.21 0.54 12.61
CA ALA A 57 -6.68 1.13 13.85
C ALA A 57 -7.61 0.18 14.63
N LYS A 58 -8.28 -0.73 13.95
CA LYS A 58 -9.09 -1.79 14.58
C LYS A 58 -8.28 -2.96 15.09
N GLY A 59 -6.96 -2.92 14.97
CA GLY A 59 -6.07 -3.98 15.41
C GLY A 59 -5.88 -5.12 14.41
N LYS A 60 -6.30 -4.94 13.17
CA LYS A 60 -6.12 -5.97 12.13
C LYS A 60 -4.69 -5.96 11.62
N THR A 61 -4.20 -7.15 11.27
CA THR A 61 -2.91 -7.29 10.59
C THR A 61 -3.09 -6.96 9.12
N VAL A 62 -2.29 -6.04 8.62
CA VAL A 62 -2.31 -5.62 7.22
C VAL A 62 -0.99 -6.01 6.56
N LEU A 63 -1.08 -6.74 5.47
CA LEU A 63 0.04 -7.05 4.60
C LEU A 63 -0.14 -6.25 3.31
N LEU A 64 0.75 -5.30 3.09
CA LEU A 64 0.71 -4.44 1.93
C LEU A 64 1.83 -4.83 0.97
N VAL A 65 1.46 -5.27 -0.24
CA VAL A 65 2.42 -5.57 -1.30
C VAL A 65 2.40 -4.40 -2.28
N THR A 66 3.54 -3.73 -2.43
CA THR A 66 3.63 -2.55 -3.29
C THR A 66 5.04 -2.30 -3.77
N HIS A 67 5.18 -1.62 -4.91
CA HIS A 67 6.42 -1.01 -5.34
C HIS A 67 6.32 0.53 -5.33
N HIS A 68 5.23 1.07 -4.78
CA HIS A 68 5.00 2.50 -4.65
C HIS A 68 5.12 2.91 -3.18
N LEU A 69 6.23 3.53 -2.82
CA LEU A 69 6.50 3.86 -1.42
C LEU A 69 5.52 4.87 -0.83
N HIS A 70 4.84 5.64 -1.69
CA HIS A 70 3.82 6.57 -1.23
C HIS A 70 2.55 5.89 -0.70
N GLU A 71 2.39 4.59 -0.94
CA GLU A 71 1.26 3.79 -0.42
C GLU A 71 1.47 3.32 1.02
N ILE A 72 2.66 3.48 1.58
CA ILE A 72 2.99 2.92 2.89
C ILE A 72 2.55 3.90 3.99
N PRO A 73 1.46 3.59 4.72
CA PRO A 73 1.01 4.46 5.80
C PRO A 73 2.01 4.53 6.96
N PRO A 74 1.94 5.60 7.76
CA PRO A 74 2.82 5.75 8.92
C PRO A 74 2.74 4.59 9.92
N GLU A 75 1.59 3.93 10.02
CA GLU A 75 1.34 2.85 10.98
C GLU A 75 2.09 1.55 10.65
N ILE A 76 2.51 1.36 9.41
CA ILE A 76 3.31 0.19 9.05
C ILE A 76 4.73 0.39 9.58
N ASP A 77 5.22 -0.59 10.33
CA ASP A 77 6.51 -0.50 11.01
C ASP A 77 7.54 -1.53 10.52
N ARG A 78 7.12 -2.56 9.80
CA ARG A 78 8.00 -3.61 9.28
C ARG A 78 7.97 -3.62 7.77
N VAL A 79 9.14 -3.77 7.16
CA VAL A 79 9.30 -3.80 5.71
C VAL A 79 10.10 -5.04 5.31
N ILE A 80 9.67 -5.66 4.21
CA ILE A 80 10.36 -6.79 3.61
C ILE A 80 10.64 -6.43 2.16
N PHE A 81 11.91 -6.46 1.78
CA PHE A 81 12.31 -6.27 0.38
C PHE A 81 12.31 -7.60 -0.35
N LEU A 82 11.56 -7.66 -1.45
CA LEU A 82 11.53 -8.82 -2.33
C LEU A 82 12.20 -8.46 -3.65
N LYS A 83 13.06 -9.36 -4.13
CA LYS A 83 13.70 -9.20 -5.43
C LYS A 83 13.93 -10.58 -6.05
N GLU A 84 13.49 -10.74 -7.30
CA GLU A 84 13.65 -11.98 -8.05
C GLU A 84 13.11 -13.20 -7.29
N GLY A 85 11.95 -13.02 -6.63
CA GLY A 85 11.30 -14.09 -5.89
C GLY A 85 11.96 -14.45 -4.55
N LYS A 86 12.92 -13.65 -4.09
CA LYS A 86 13.65 -13.90 -2.85
C LYS A 86 13.53 -12.73 -1.89
N ILE A 87 13.61 -13.02 -0.60
CA ILE A 87 13.71 -12.00 0.43
C ILE A 87 15.12 -11.43 0.43
N LEU A 88 15.24 -10.16 0.07
CA LEU A 88 16.52 -9.45 0.07
C LEU A 88 16.84 -8.88 1.45
N ALA A 89 15.83 -8.36 2.16
CA ALA A 89 15.98 -7.81 3.49
C ALA A 89 14.63 -7.81 4.21
N ASP A 90 14.68 -7.84 5.53
CA ASP A 90 13.50 -7.82 6.41
C ASP A 90 13.89 -7.09 7.70
N GLY A 91 13.13 -6.08 8.06
CA GLY A 91 13.44 -5.32 9.26
C GLY A 91 12.54 -4.11 9.48
N PRO A 92 12.91 -3.28 10.47
CA PRO A 92 12.16 -2.08 10.80
C PRO A 92 12.13 -1.09 9.62
N LYS A 93 10.99 -0.44 9.45
CA LYS A 93 10.81 0.52 8.36
C LYS A 93 11.89 1.61 8.31
N PRO A 94 12.27 2.27 9.43
CA PRO A 94 13.29 3.32 9.37
C PRO A 94 14.67 2.81 8.91
N THR A 95 14.97 1.53 9.16
CA THR A 95 16.24 0.94 8.76
C THR A 95 16.29 0.65 7.28
N LEU A 96 15.18 0.17 6.69
CA LEU A 96 15.14 -0.27 5.30
C LEU A 96 14.73 0.84 4.34
N LEU A 97 13.85 1.74 4.75
CA LEU A 97 13.40 2.84 3.89
C LEU A 97 14.35 4.03 4.01
N THR A 98 15.52 3.86 3.42
CA THR A 98 16.52 4.91 3.25
C THR A 98 16.82 5.08 1.77
N SER A 99 17.31 6.25 1.38
CA SER A 99 17.67 6.49 -0.02
C SER A 99 18.65 5.46 -0.55
N GLU A 100 19.64 5.07 0.27
CA GLU A 100 20.65 4.09 -0.11
C GLU A 100 20.04 2.71 -0.34
N GLN A 101 19.25 2.21 0.60
CA GLN A 101 18.66 0.87 0.51
C GLN A 101 17.64 0.76 -0.62
N VAL A 102 16.82 1.78 -0.78
CA VAL A 102 15.81 1.82 -1.84
C VAL A 102 16.47 1.93 -3.21
N SER A 103 17.53 2.71 -3.32
CA SER A 103 18.30 2.81 -4.58
C SER A 103 18.90 1.46 -4.99
N ARG A 104 19.39 0.69 -4.04
CA ARG A 104 19.91 -0.67 -4.31
C ARG A 104 18.79 -1.60 -4.74
N LEU A 105 17.65 -1.56 -4.05
CA LEU A 105 16.53 -2.46 -4.35
C LEU A 105 16.03 -2.25 -5.79
N PHE A 106 15.83 -1.00 -6.19
CA PHE A 106 15.30 -0.67 -7.50
C PHE A 106 16.38 -0.47 -8.58
N GLU A 107 17.66 -0.64 -8.21
CA GLU A 107 18.78 -0.47 -9.14
C GLU A 107 18.73 0.88 -9.87
N SER A 108 18.38 1.92 -9.12
CA SER A 108 18.25 3.26 -9.66
C SER A 108 18.60 4.26 -8.56
N LYS A 109 19.17 5.40 -8.95
CA LYS A 109 19.49 6.43 -7.97
C LYS A 109 18.21 7.14 -7.56
N ILE A 110 17.82 6.95 -6.30
CA ILE A 110 16.57 7.46 -5.74
C ILE A 110 16.88 8.29 -4.51
N SER A 111 16.24 9.44 -4.42
CA SER A 111 16.21 10.24 -3.21
C SER A 111 14.86 9.99 -2.52
N LEU A 112 14.92 9.56 -1.27
CA LEU A 112 13.72 9.27 -0.49
C LEU A 112 13.50 10.40 0.50
N VAL A 113 12.32 11.01 0.45
CA VAL A 113 11.93 12.06 1.39
C VAL A 113 10.76 11.59 2.23
N GLN A 114 10.64 12.16 3.42
CA GLN A 114 9.61 11.79 4.38
C GLN A 114 8.87 13.05 4.83
N ALA A 115 7.55 12.97 4.86
CA ALA A 115 6.70 14.06 5.33
C ALA A 115 5.52 13.45 6.09
N ASN A 116 5.31 13.86 7.34
CA ASN A 116 4.22 13.42 8.19
C ASN A 116 4.13 11.89 8.32
N GLY A 117 5.28 11.21 8.29
CA GLY A 117 5.33 9.74 8.37
C GLY A 117 5.13 9.01 7.05
N TRP A 118 4.80 9.72 5.98
CA TRP A 118 4.68 9.18 4.63
C TRP A 118 5.99 9.34 3.87
N TYR A 119 6.17 8.52 2.85
CA TYR A 119 7.38 8.53 2.04
C TYR A 119 7.07 8.97 0.61
N GLN A 120 8.06 9.58 -0.02
CA GLN A 120 8.00 10.04 -1.41
C GLN A 120 9.34 9.77 -2.07
N THR A 121 9.31 9.21 -3.27
CA THR A 121 10.52 8.99 -4.05
C THR A 121 10.71 10.12 -5.05
N LEU A 122 11.97 10.53 -5.19
CA LEU A 122 12.39 11.54 -6.17
C LEU A 122 13.58 10.98 -6.95
N PRO A 123 13.79 11.45 -8.20
CA PRO A 123 15.02 11.13 -8.90
C PRO A 123 16.22 11.61 -8.11
N GLY A 124 17.18 10.76 -7.93
CA GLY A 124 18.37 11.04 -7.13
C GLY A 124 19.46 11.81 -7.86
#